data_f132e21af433bf13c78fdbf1943ca979
#
_entry.id   f132e21af433bf13c78fdbf1943ca979
#
_cell.length_a   1.000
_cell.length_b   1.000
_cell.length_c   1.000
_cell.angle_alpha   90.00
_cell.angle_beta   90.00
_cell.angle_gamma   90.00
#
_symmetry.space_group_name_H-M   'P 1'
#
loop_
_entity.id
_entity.type
_entity.pdbx_description
1 polymer ?
#
loop_
_entity_poly.entity_id
_entity_poly.type
_entity_poly.pdbx_seq_one_letter_code
_entity_poly.pdbx_strand_id
1 'polypeptide(L)'
;VIGMKERLTKKENVLIATMLFGLFFGAGNLIFPAYMGQLAGKNMWQAIIGFVITGVGLPLLGIAAMGISRSDGLMELSSKVSRPYSYFFTCALYLTIGPFFAIPRCATTPFTVAVATLMPEGSNQSLALAIFSFLFFAIVLAFSLKPGKILTHVGKILTPIFLVLLA
;
A
#
# COMPACT_ATOMS: atom_id res chain seq x y z
N VAL A 1 18.76 14.83 27.68
CA VAL A 1 17.87 14.00 28.49
C VAL A 1 17.73 12.67 27.73
N ILE A 2 18.31 11.62 28.31
CA ILE A 2 18.42 10.28 27.74
C ILE A 2 17.01 9.70 27.67
N GLY A 3 16.45 9.59 26.47
CA GLY A 3 15.18 8.93 26.24
C GLY A 3 15.30 7.46 26.66
N MET A 4 14.55 7.09 27.69
CA MET A 4 14.36 5.71 28.08
C MET A 4 13.94 4.90 26.85
N LYS A 5 14.66 3.83 26.54
CA LYS A 5 14.21 2.78 25.62
C LYS A 5 13.00 2.10 26.28
N GLU A 6 11.81 2.64 26.07
CA GLU A 6 10.60 1.90 26.40
C GLU A 6 10.58 0.67 25.52
N ARG A 7 10.82 -0.47 26.14
CA ARG A 7 10.66 -1.76 25.45
C ARG A 7 9.16 -1.96 25.26
N LEU A 8 8.74 -1.92 24.01
CA LEU A 8 7.36 -2.23 23.62
C LEU A 8 6.91 -3.55 24.24
N THR A 9 5.73 -3.56 24.79
CA THR A 9 5.11 -4.78 25.29
C THR A 9 4.83 -5.75 24.14
N LYS A 10 4.71 -7.04 24.42
CA LYS A 10 4.38 -8.05 23.39
C LYS A 10 3.10 -7.69 22.64
N LYS A 11 2.09 -7.14 23.33
CA LYS A 11 0.83 -6.71 22.71
C LYS A 11 1.03 -5.53 21.73
N GLU A 12 1.85 -4.56 22.09
CA GLU A 12 2.19 -3.42 21.23
C GLU A 12 2.97 -3.87 20.00
N ASN A 13 3.93 -4.78 20.17
CA ASN A 13 4.68 -5.36 19.06
C ASN A 13 3.75 -6.09 18.07
N VAL A 14 2.82 -6.90 18.55
CA VAL A 14 1.84 -7.59 17.70
C VAL A 14 0.93 -6.58 17.00
N LEU A 15 0.47 -5.55 17.70
CA LEU A 15 -0.37 -4.52 17.10
C LEU A 15 0.36 -3.77 15.98
N ILE A 16 1.61 -3.36 16.22
CA ILE A 16 2.45 -2.69 15.21
C ILE A 16 2.71 -3.60 14.03
N ALA A 17 3.05 -4.88 14.27
CA ALA A 17 3.28 -5.85 13.20
C ALA A 17 2.02 -6.06 12.35
N THR A 18 0.84 -6.16 12.96
CA THR A 18 -0.44 -6.28 12.27
C THR A 18 -0.77 -5.04 11.45
N MET A 19 -0.49 -3.86 12.00
CA MET A 19 -0.67 -2.60 11.27
C MET A 19 0.27 -2.50 10.07
N LEU A 20 1.54 -2.84 10.24
CA LEU A 20 2.53 -2.86 9.15
C LEU A 20 2.12 -3.86 8.07
N PHE A 21 1.70 -5.06 8.46
CA PHE A 21 1.19 -6.04 7.52
C PHE A 21 0.02 -5.45 6.70
N GLY A 22 -0.98 -4.85 7.35
CA GLY A 22 -2.14 -4.25 6.67
C GLY A 22 -1.80 -3.07 5.75
N LEU A 23 -0.71 -2.35 6.03
CA LEU A 23 -0.23 -1.26 5.17
C LEU A 23 0.55 -1.76 3.95
N PHE A 24 1.34 -2.81 4.10
CA PHE A 24 2.18 -3.35 3.01
C PHE A 24 1.50 -4.41 2.17
N PHE A 25 0.56 -5.16 2.76
CA PHE A 25 -0.12 -6.23 2.07
C PHE A 25 -1.41 -5.71 1.41
N GLY A 26 -1.46 -5.76 0.10
CA GLY A 26 -2.61 -5.34 -0.69
C GLY A 26 -2.93 -6.34 -1.81
N ALA A 27 -3.99 -6.08 -2.56
CA ALA A 27 -4.41 -6.92 -3.70
C ALA A 27 -3.27 -7.13 -4.72
N GLY A 28 -2.38 -6.16 -4.87
CA GLY A 28 -1.21 -6.27 -5.73
C GLY A 28 -0.29 -7.43 -5.36
N ASN A 29 -0.14 -7.71 -4.07
CA ASN A 29 0.71 -8.80 -3.58
C ASN A 29 0.15 -10.19 -3.94
N LEU A 30 -1.13 -10.30 -4.23
CA LEU A 30 -1.76 -11.53 -4.71
C LEU A 30 -1.77 -11.61 -6.23
N ILE A 31 -2.13 -10.53 -6.91
CA ILE A 31 -2.34 -10.51 -8.35
C ILE A 31 -1.00 -10.53 -9.11
N PHE A 32 -0.04 -9.68 -8.70
CA PHE A 32 1.22 -9.54 -9.44
C PHE A 32 2.11 -10.77 -9.44
N PRO A 33 2.34 -11.48 -8.32
CA PRO A 33 3.15 -12.69 -8.34
C PRO A 33 2.56 -13.79 -9.23
N ALA A 34 1.22 -13.96 -9.19
CA ALA A 34 0.53 -14.93 -10.04
C ALA A 34 0.68 -14.58 -11.53
N TYR A 35 0.40 -13.33 -11.90
CA TYR A 35 0.54 -12.84 -13.27
C TYR A 35 1.98 -12.91 -13.77
N MET A 36 2.93 -12.51 -12.94
CA MET A 36 4.36 -12.59 -13.25
C MET A 36 4.80 -14.05 -13.46
N GLY A 37 4.31 -14.97 -12.62
CA GLY A 37 4.59 -16.40 -12.76
C GLY A 37 4.10 -16.96 -14.09
N GLN A 38 2.90 -16.56 -14.54
CA GLN A 38 2.37 -16.92 -15.85
C GLN A 38 3.22 -16.40 -17.01
N LEU A 39 3.68 -15.14 -16.95
CA LEU A 39 4.50 -14.53 -17.99
C LEU A 39 5.94 -15.08 -18.00
N ALA A 40 6.49 -15.41 -16.86
CA ALA A 40 7.88 -15.85 -16.72
C ALA A 40 8.10 -17.27 -17.26
N GLY A 41 7.08 -18.13 -17.24
CA GLY A 41 7.17 -19.50 -17.76
C GLY A 41 8.38 -20.25 -17.21
N LYS A 42 9.32 -20.62 -18.08
CA LYS A 42 10.55 -21.35 -17.71
C LYS A 42 11.51 -20.54 -16.81
N ASN A 43 11.42 -19.21 -16.84
CA ASN A 43 12.28 -18.30 -16.07
C ASN A 43 11.63 -17.89 -14.73
N MET A 44 10.68 -18.66 -14.22
CA MET A 44 9.92 -18.34 -13.00
C MET A 44 10.83 -18.08 -11.80
N TRP A 45 11.90 -18.83 -11.61
CA TRP A 45 12.82 -18.66 -10.47
C TRP A 45 13.54 -17.32 -10.49
N GLN A 46 14.03 -16.88 -11.67
CA GLN A 46 14.66 -15.58 -11.81
C GLN A 46 13.67 -14.43 -11.53
N ALA A 47 12.45 -14.58 -12.02
CA ALA A 47 11.38 -13.62 -11.77
C ALA A 47 11.02 -13.54 -10.27
N ILE A 48 10.92 -14.67 -9.57
CA ILE A 48 10.67 -14.71 -8.12
C ILE A 48 11.78 -14.03 -7.36
N ILE A 49 13.05 -14.32 -7.66
CA ILE A 49 14.20 -13.71 -6.97
C ILE A 49 14.18 -12.20 -7.19
N GLY A 50 13.99 -11.73 -8.43
CA GLY A 50 13.89 -10.31 -8.72
C GLY A 50 12.73 -9.63 -7.98
N PHE A 51 11.56 -10.28 -7.95
CA PHE A 51 10.40 -9.78 -7.24
C PHE A 51 10.62 -9.71 -5.71
N VAL A 52 11.23 -10.72 -5.11
CA VAL A 52 11.54 -10.72 -3.66
C VAL A 52 12.54 -9.61 -3.32
N ILE A 53 13.59 -9.44 -4.13
CA ILE A 53 14.56 -8.36 -3.89
C ILE A 53 13.89 -6.99 -3.98
N THR A 54 13.08 -6.75 -4.99
CA THR A 54 12.46 -5.44 -5.22
C THR A 54 11.20 -5.21 -4.39
N GLY A 55 10.34 -6.20 -4.28
CA GLY A 55 9.04 -6.08 -3.61
C GLY A 55 9.11 -6.24 -2.09
N VAL A 56 10.13 -6.93 -1.58
CA VAL A 56 10.33 -7.14 -0.14
C VAL A 56 11.60 -6.45 0.34
N GLY A 57 12.73 -6.64 -0.34
CA GLY A 57 14.02 -6.13 0.09
C GLY A 57 14.08 -4.61 0.14
N LEU A 58 13.66 -3.93 -0.91
CA LEU A 58 13.68 -2.45 -0.96
C LEU A 58 12.76 -1.80 0.10
N PRO A 59 11.50 -2.23 0.31
CA PRO A 59 10.67 -1.70 1.38
C PRO A 59 11.27 -1.92 2.78
N LEU A 60 11.86 -3.08 3.04
CA LEU A 60 12.54 -3.35 4.33
C LEU A 60 13.74 -2.43 4.54
N LEU A 61 14.54 -2.20 3.51
CA LEU A 61 15.65 -1.24 3.57
C LEU A 61 15.15 0.19 3.81
N GLY A 62 14.01 0.57 3.21
CA GLY A 62 13.39 1.87 3.45
C GLY A 62 12.97 2.05 4.91
N ILE A 63 12.31 1.05 5.51
CA ILE A 63 11.93 1.08 6.94
C ILE A 63 13.17 1.13 7.83
N ALA A 64 14.17 0.31 7.54
CA ALA A 64 15.43 0.29 8.29
C ALA A 64 16.15 1.65 8.20
N ALA A 65 16.21 2.25 7.03
CA ALA A 65 16.80 3.59 6.83
C ALA A 65 16.09 4.66 7.66
N MET A 66 14.76 4.65 7.71
CA MET A 66 13.98 5.57 8.55
C MET A 66 14.25 5.34 10.04
N GLY A 67 14.29 4.08 10.47
CA GLY A 67 14.56 3.72 11.87
C GLY A 67 15.98 4.12 12.31
N ILE A 68 16.99 3.87 11.49
CA ILE A 68 18.39 4.21 11.79
C ILE A 68 18.59 5.72 11.77
N SER A 69 18.01 6.40 10.79
CA SER A 69 18.15 7.84 10.64
C SER A 69 17.33 8.65 11.65
N ARG A 70 16.43 8.00 12.40
CA ARG A 70 15.49 8.62 13.36
C ARG A 70 14.72 9.78 12.71
N SER A 71 14.30 9.58 11.47
CA SER A 71 13.53 10.58 10.71
C SER A 71 12.03 10.31 10.87
N ASP A 72 11.26 11.37 11.16
CA ASP A 72 9.81 11.27 11.37
C ASP A 72 9.01 11.14 10.05
N GLY A 73 9.70 11.27 8.91
CA GLY A 73 9.08 11.13 7.61
C GLY A 73 10.06 11.21 6.45
N LEU A 74 9.53 10.96 5.25
CA LEU A 74 10.31 10.93 4.02
C LEU A 74 10.98 12.28 3.71
N MET A 75 10.28 13.38 3.97
CA MET A 75 10.80 14.73 3.72
C MET A 75 12.02 15.02 4.60
N GLU A 76 11.98 14.61 5.87
CA GLU A 76 13.10 14.77 6.78
C GLU A 76 14.28 13.88 6.37
N LEU A 77 14.00 12.61 6.03
CA LEU A 77 15.03 11.68 5.57
C LEU A 77 15.75 12.22 4.32
N SER A 78 15.01 12.68 3.33
CA SER A 78 15.55 13.21 2.08
C SER A 78 16.24 14.59 2.26
N SER A 79 15.84 15.37 3.26
CA SER A 79 16.48 16.65 3.57
C SER A 79 17.91 16.51 4.09
N LYS A 80 18.29 15.31 4.58
CA LYS A 80 19.68 15.00 4.95
C LYS A 80 20.64 14.99 3.77
N VAL A 81 20.12 14.82 2.56
CA VAL A 81 20.91 14.94 1.32
C VAL A 81 20.99 16.40 0.90
N SER A 82 19.85 17.03 0.62
CA SER A 82 19.75 18.48 0.39
C SER A 82 18.28 18.92 0.44
N ARG A 83 18.02 20.20 0.75
CA ARG A 83 16.66 20.76 0.79
C ARG A 83 15.96 20.71 -0.57
N PRO A 84 16.57 21.15 -1.70
CA PRO A 84 15.92 21.06 -3.02
C PRO A 84 15.58 19.63 -3.41
N TYR A 85 16.48 18.68 -3.15
CA TYR A 85 16.24 17.26 -3.38
C TYR A 85 15.04 16.74 -2.58
N SER A 86 14.93 17.14 -1.32
CA SER A 86 13.81 16.73 -0.46
C SER A 86 12.45 17.16 -1.02
N TYR A 87 12.31 18.40 -1.46
CA TYR A 87 11.08 18.88 -2.09
C TYR A 87 10.79 18.14 -3.39
N PHE A 88 11.77 18.04 -4.30
CA PHE A 88 11.58 17.35 -5.57
C PHE A 88 11.17 15.89 -5.36
N PHE A 89 11.90 15.16 -4.52
CA PHE A 89 11.66 13.73 -4.29
C PHE A 89 10.31 13.49 -3.61
N THR A 90 9.98 14.28 -2.60
CA THR A 90 8.71 14.16 -1.88
C THR A 90 7.53 14.48 -2.80
N CYS A 91 7.60 15.56 -3.59
CA CYS A 91 6.56 15.89 -4.56
C CYS A 91 6.42 14.81 -5.64
N ALA A 92 7.53 14.33 -6.21
CA ALA A 92 7.51 13.28 -7.22
C ALA A 92 6.87 12.00 -6.68
N LEU A 93 7.21 11.59 -5.45
CA LEU A 93 6.62 10.42 -4.80
C LEU A 93 5.12 10.59 -4.58
N TYR A 94 4.70 11.70 -3.99
CA TYR A 94 3.28 11.95 -3.74
C TYR A 94 2.45 12.06 -5.02
N LEU A 95 2.99 12.66 -6.08
CA LEU A 95 2.31 12.70 -7.37
C LEU A 95 2.20 11.31 -8.00
N THR A 96 3.24 10.49 -7.88
CA THR A 96 3.22 9.11 -8.40
C THR A 96 2.24 8.23 -7.63
N ILE A 97 2.27 8.24 -6.30
CA ILE A 97 1.35 7.46 -5.47
C ILE A 97 -0.08 8.02 -5.58
N GLY A 98 -0.21 9.34 -5.61
CA GLY A 98 -1.49 10.03 -5.69
C GLY A 98 -2.14 9.92 -7.08
N PRO A 99 -2.28 11.06 -7.77
CA PRO A 99 -3.15 11.16 -8.94
C PRO A 99 -2.68 10.37 -10.16
N PHE A 100 -1.37 10.13 -10.30
CA PHE A 100 -0.86 9.57 -11.56
C PHE A 100 -0.92 8.05 -11.63
N PHE A 101 -0.83 7.34 -10.53
CA PHE A 101 -0.74 5.88 -10.61
C PHE A 101 -1.55 5.11 -9.56
N ALA A 102 -1.26 5.24 -8.27
CA ALA A 102 -1.80 4.31 -7.29
C ALA A 102 -3.27 4.57 -6.95
N ILE A 103 -3.69 5.82 -6.79
CA ILE A 103 -5.08 6.16 -6.43
C ILE A 103 -6.07 5.72 -7.52
N PRO A 104 -5.89 6.06 -8.81
CA PRO A 104 -6.77 5.58 -9.86
C PRO A 104 -6.85 4.05 -9.91
N ARG A 105 -5.73 3.38 -9.70
CA ARG A 105 -5.65 1.93 -9.70
C ARG A 105 -6.43 1.27 -8.56
N CYS A 106 -6.50 1.92 -7.39
CA CYS A 106 -7.31 1.44 -6.27
C CYS A 106 -8.81 1.32 -6.61
N ALA A 107 -9.31 2.13 -7.52
CA ALA A 107 -10.70 2.04 -7.98
C ALA A 107 -10.85 1.10 -9.18
N THR A 108 -9.95 1.18 -10.17
CA THR A 108 -10.09 0.39 -11.40
C THR A 108 -9.85 -1.10 -11.20
N THR A 109 -8.90 -1.50 -10.36
CA THR A 109 -8.60 -2.92 -10.13
C THR A 109 -9.78 -3.68 -9.50
N PRO A 110 -10.40 -3.24 -8.39
CA PRO A 110 -11.59 -3.91 -7.85
C PRO A 110 -12.77 -3.90 -8.82
N PHE A 111 -12.93 -2.83 -9.59
CA PHE A 111 -13.98 -2.76 -10.61
C PHE A 111 -13.78 -3.85 -11.67
N THR A 112 -12.59 -3.97 -12.25
CA THR A 112 -12.32 -4.96 -13.31
C THR A 112 -12.42 -6.40 -12.83
N VAL A 113 -11.98 -6.68 -11.60
CA VAL A 113 -11.97 -8.05 -11.05
C VAL A 113 -13.35 -8.48 -10.55
N ALA A 114 -14.09 -7.60 -9.91
CA ALA A 114 -15.35 -7.96 -9.25
C ALA A 114 -16.59 -7.52 -10.04
N VAL A 115 -16.65 -6.26 -10.49
CA VAL A 115 -17.86 -5.69 -11.09
C VAL A 115 -17.95 -6.00 -12.57
N ALA A 116 -16.87 -5.79 -13.30
CA ALA A 116 -16.88 -5.99 -14.76
C ALA A 116 -17.14 -7.45 -15.16
N THR A 117 -16.72 -8.42 -14.34
CA THR A 117 -16.96 -9.85 -14.58
C THR A 117 -18.42 -10.26 -14.38
N LEU A 118 -19.18 -9.51 -13.61
CA LEU A 118 -20.60 -9.74 -13.32
C LEU A 118 -21.54 -8.96 -14.27
N MET A 119 -20.98 -8.06 -15.08
CA MET A 119 -21.78 -7.24 -15.97
C MET A 119 -22.21 -8.02 -17.24
N PRO A 120 -23.47 -7.87 -17.69
CA PRO A 120 -23.94 -8.45 -18.95
C PRO A 120 -23.15 -7.90 -20.16
N GLU A 121 -22.98 -8.73 -21.19
CA GLU A 121 -22.40 -8.29 -22.47
C GLU A 121 -23.25 -7.17 -23.07
N GLY A 122 -22.59 -6.08 -23.50
CA GLY A 122 -23.27 -4.90 -24.06
C GLY A 122 -23.54 -3.77 -23.07
N SER A 123 -23.23 -3.95 -21.78
CA SER A 123 -23.35 -2.89 -20.78
C SER A 123 -22.31 -1.78 -21.01
N ASN A 124 -22.68 -0.54 -20.68
CA ASN A 124 -21.76 0.59 -20.75
C ASN A 124 -20.76 0.57 -19.59
N GLN A 125 -19.65 -0.18 -19.79
CA GLN A 125 -18.61 -0.35 -18.76
C GLN A 125 -18.00 0.98 -18.32
N SER A 126 -17.89 1.96 -19.21
CA SER A 126 -17.36 3.29 -18.88
C SER A 126 -18.24 4.04 -17.89
N LEU A 127 -19.54 3.98 -18.06
CA LEU A 127 -20.50 4.60 -17.15
C LEU A 127 -20.49 3.91 -15.78
N ALA A 128 -20.48 2.58 -15.78
CA ALA A 128 -20.42 1.78 -14.57
C ALA A 128 -19.12 2.05 -13.78
N LEU A 129 -17.97 2.13 -14.47
CA LEU A 129 -16.68 2.48 -13.86
C LEU A 129 -16.72 3.90 -13.28
N ALA A 130 -17.33 4.86 -13.96
CA ALA A 130 -17.44 6.23 -13.46
C ALA A 130 -18.27 6.29 -12.18
N ILE A 131 -19.43 5.63 -12.14
CA ILE A 131 -20.29 5.57 -10.95
C ILE A 131 -19.57 4.85 -9.80
N PHE A 132 -18.96 3.72 -10.09
CA PHE A 132 -18.19 2.96 -9.08
C PHE A 132 -17.04 3.79 -8.49
N SER A 133 -16.26 4.45 -9.35
CA SER A 133 -15.15 5.29 -8.92
C SER A 133 -15.62 6.48 -8.08
N PHE A 134 -16.72 7.12 -8.48
CA PHE A 134 -17.29 8.20 -7.70
C PHE A 134 -17.71 7.76 -6.29
N LEU A 135 -18.44 6.65 -6.18
CA LEU A 135 -18.85 6.10 -4.89
C LEU A 135 -17.64 5.68 -4.06
N PHE A 136 -16.68 5.00 -4.68
CA PHE A 136 -15.45 4.57 -4.03
C PHE A 136 -14.68 5.76 -3.43
N PHE A 137 -14.45 6.80 -4.21
CA PHE A 137 -13.71 7.97 -3.74
C PHE A 137 -14.52 8.84 -2.76
N ALA A 138 -15.84 8.86 -2.85
CA ALA A 138 -16.69 9.50 -1.84
C ALA A 138 -16.55 8.83 -0.47
N ILE A 139 -16.53 7.49 -0.44
CA ILE A 139 -16.30 6.72 0.77
C ILE A 139 -14.89 6.97 1.32
N VAL A 140 -13.87 6.91 0.46
CA VAL A 140 -12.48 7.20 0.83
C VAL A 140 -12.34 8.59 1.42
N LEU A 141 -12.96 9.60 0.81
CA LEU A 141 -12.97 10.97 1.32
C LEU A 141 -13.63 11.07 2.69
N ALA A 142 -14.79 10.43 2.88
CA ALA A 142 -15.49 10.41 4.16
C ALA A 142 -14.63 9.83 5.29
N PHE A 143 -13.86 8.77 5.01
CA PHE A 143 -12.91 8.20 5.96
C PHE A 143 -11.68 9.09 6.17
N SER A 144 -11.17 9.72 5.11
CA SER A 144 -9.99 10.60 5.17
C SER A 144 -10.22 11.85 6.01
N LEU A 145 -11.45 12.33 6.12
CA LEU A 145 -11.79 13.49 6.97
C LEU A 145 -11.63 13.22 8.48
N LYS A 146 -11.46 11.96 8.89
CA LYS A 146 -11.24 11.56 10.30
C LYS A 146 -9.96 10.72 10.46
N PRO A 147 -8.76 11.25 10.19
CA PRO A 147 -7.53 10.48 10.07
C PRO A 147 -7.11 9.77 11.37
N GLY A 148 -7.40 10.34 12.54
CA GLY A 148 -6.95 9.79 13.82
C GLY A 148 -7.54 8.42 14.19
N LYS A 149 -8.62 8.00 13.55
CA LYS A 149 -9.26 6.70 13.79
C LYS A 149 -8.94 5.65 12.71
N ILE A 150 -8.43 6.07 11.56
CA ILE A 150 -8.19 5.18 10.41
C ILE A 150 -7.16 4.10 10.74
N LEU A 151 -6.02 4.46 11.30
CA LEU A 151 -4.96 3.52 11.67
C LEU A 151 -5.47 2.44 12.64
N THR A 152 -6.29 2.84 13.60
CA THR A 152 -6.89 1.90 14.56
C THR A 152 -7.90 0.96 13.89
N HIS A 153 -8.72 1.47 12.97
CA HIS A 153 -9.71 0.65 12.25
C HIS A 153 -9.05 -0.30 11.26
N VAL A 154 -8.05 0.16 10.52
CA VAL A 154 -7.28 -0.69 9.59
C VAL A 154 -6.58 -1.81 10.36
N GLY A 155 -5.81 -1.50 11.40
CA GLY A 155 -5.06 -2.50 12.14
C GLY A 155 -5.92 -3.46 12.96
N LYS A 156 -7.03 -2.99 13.55
CA LYS A 156 -7.86 -3.81 14.45
C LYS A 156 -8.99 -4.57 13.76
N ILE A 157 -9.52 -4.05 12.66
CA ILE A 157 -10.70 -4.60 12.01
C ILE A 157 -10.37 -5.14 10.62
N LEU A 158 -9.81 -4.29 9.77
CA LEU A 158 -9.61 -4.64 8.36
C LEU A 158 -8.58 -5.75 8.19
N THR A 159 -7.45 -5.67 8.90
CA THR A 159 -6.38 -6.66 8.76
C THR A 159 -6.78 -8.05 9.25
N PRO A 160 -7.43 -8.25 10.41
CA PRO A 160 -7.92 -9.57 10.81
C PRO A 160 -8.96 -10.15 9.86
N ILE A 161 -9.92 -9.34 9.39
CA ILE A 161 -10.92 -9.79 8.40
C ILE A 161 -10.21 -10.25 7.13
N PHE A 162 -9.24 -9.49 6.66
CA PHE A 162 -8.47 -9.83 5.47
C PHE A 162 -7.66 -11.11 5.63
N LEU A 163 -7.05 -11.34 6.79
CA LEU A 163 -6.34 -12.58 7.10
C LEU A 163 -7.25 -13.80 7.12
N VAL A 164 -8.48 -13.64 7.65
CA VAL A 164 -9.48 -14.72 7.64
C VAL A 164 -9.96 -15.03 6.21
N LEU A 165 -10.06 -14.02 5.35
CA LEU A 165 -10.45 -14.22 3.94
C LEU A 165 -9.34 -14.87 3.10
N LEU A 166 -8.08 -14.81 3.55
CA LEU A 166 -6.92 -15.42 2.89
C LEU A 166 -6.67 -16.87 3.31
N ALA A 167 -7.18 -17.28 4.47
CA ALA A 167 -7.00 -18.63 5.03
C ALA A 167 -8.00 -19.63 4.44
#